data_21286b92108b5b0bf1215bd479f3bc7b
#
_entry.id   21286b92108b5b0bf1215bd479f3bc7b
#
_cell.length_a   1.000
_cell.length_b   1.000
_cell.length_c   1.000
_cell.angle_alpha   90.00
_cell.angle_beta   90.00
_cell.angle_gamma   90.00
#
_symmetry.space_group_name_H-M   'P 1'
#
loop_
_entity.id
_entity.type
_entity.pdbx_description
1 polymer ?
#
loop_
_entity_poly.entity_id
_entity_poly.type
_entity_poly.pdbx_seq_one_letter_code
_entity_poly.pdbx_strand_id
1 'polypeptide(L)'
;AVYLHDTPQRSLFNFTQRDFSSGCIRLENAQALAAYLLNGQPAGLPETLASALNRGMRRVVRIPNPIPVHLIYMTAWVDHDNRLQFRNDIYHRDRDLNTALKQRPPDPPPPLATMDESGAADEF
;
A
#
# COMPACT_ATOMS: atom_id res chain seq x y z
N ALA A 1 -6.49 -14.11 -1.35
CA ALA A 1 -5.30 -13.30 -0.96
C ALA A 1 -4.87 -12.43 -2.15
N VAL A 2 -4.45 -11.21 -1.89
CA VAL A 2 -3.88 -10.31 -2.90
C VAL A 2 -2.36 -10.38 -2.81
N TYR A 3 -1.70 -10.56 -3.94
CA TYR A 3 -0.24 -10.64 -4.01
C TYR A 3 0.33 -9.49 -4.84
N LEU A 4 1.54 -9.07 -4.46
CA LEU A 4 2.40 -8.23 -5.27
C LEU A 4 3.38 -9.14 -6.02
N HIS A 5 3.46 -9.06 -7.34
CA HIS A 5 4.32 -9.98 -8.11
C HIS A 5 4.89 -9.34 -9.38
N ASP A 6 5.98 -9.89 -9.88
CA ASP A 6 6.56 -9.51 -11.16
C ASP A 6 5.65 -9.88 -12.34
N THR A 7 5.91 -9.31 -13.50
CA THR A 7 5.18 -9.59 -14.73
C THR A 7 6.10 -9.51 -15.94
N PRO A 8 5.94 -10.42 -16.92
CA PRO A 8 6.60 -10.28 -18.21
C PRO A 8 5.97 -9.18 -19.09
N GLN A 9 4.73 -8.78 -18.79
CA GLN A 9 3.95 -7.80 -19.57
C GLN A 9 4.22 -6.36 -19.10
N ARG A 10 5.48 -5.93 -19.09
CA ARG A 10 5.87 -4.59 -18.61
C ARG A 10 5.31 -3.46 -19.46
N SER A 11 5.03 -3.70 -20.75
CA SER A 11 4.40 -2.71 -21.62
C SER A 11 3.04 -2.21 -21.13
N LEU A 12 2.34 -3.00 -20.29
CA LEU A 12 1.04 -2.59 -19.72
C LEU A 12 1.17 -1.39 -18.76
N PHE A 13 2.36 -1.13 -18.22
CA PHE A 13 2.60 0.06 -17.39
C PHE A 13 2.60 1.38 -18.16
N ASN A 14 2.66 1.32 -19.50
CA ASN A 14 2.52 2.50 -20.37
C ASN A 14 1.07 2.96 -20.56
N PHE A 15 0.09 2.13 -20.16
CA PHE A 15 -1.32 2.49 -20.27
C PHE A 15 -1.79 3.29 -19.05
N THR A 16 -2.68 4.24 -19.31
CA THR A 16 -3.34 5.03 -18.25
C THR A 16 -4.35 4.18 -17.48
N GLN A 17 -5.11 3.36 -18.19
CA GLN A 17 -6.04 2.40 -17.58
C GLN A 17 -5.29 1.08 -17.32
N ARG A 18 -5.33 0.57 -16.10
CA ARG A 18 -4.50 -0.57 -15.66
C ARG A 18 -5.28 -1.65 -14.90
N ASP A 19 -6.56 -1.75 -15.10
CA ASP A 19 -7.47 -2.73 -14.48
C ASP A 19 -7.42 -4.11 -15.19
N PHE A 20 -6.21 -4.63 -15.42
CA PHE A 20 -5.98 -5.88 -16.17
C PHE A 20 -5.94 -7.15 -15.33
N SER A 21 -6.23 -7.07 -14.03
CA SER A 21 -6.12 -8.19 -13.10
C SER A 21 -7.38 -8.33 -12.27
N SER A 22 -7.71 -9.55 -11.88
CA SER A 22 -8.85 -9.84 -11.01
C SER A 22 -8.54 -9.67 -9.52
N GLY A 23 -7.35 -9.14 -9.15
CA GLY A 23 -7.04 -8.87 -7.75
C GLY A 23 -5.56 -8.78 -7.41
N CYS A 24 -4.66 -9.50 -8.08
CA CYS A 24 -3.22 -9.40 -7.81
C CYS A 24 -2.64 -8.11 -8.40
N ILE A 25 -1.64 -7.55 -7.73
CA ILE A 25 -0.98 -6.31 -8.13
C ILE A 25 0.34 -6.65 -8.82
N ARG A 26 0.47 -6.22 -10.07
CA ARG A 26 1.71 -6.36 -10.85
C ARG A 26 2.68 -5.26 -10.48
N LEU A 27 3.95 -5.61 -10.42
CA LEU A 27 5.05 -4.69 -10.16
C LEU A 27 5.84 -4.47 -11.45
N GLU A 28 6.10 -3.23 -11.78
CA GLU A 28 6.94 -2.87 -12.93
C GLU A 28 8.39 -3.30 -12.71
N ASN A 29 8.88 -3.13 -11.49
CA ASN A 29 10.23 -3.53 -11.08
C ASN A 29 10.21 -4.23 -9.72
N ALA A 30 9.82 -5.50 -9.73
CA ALA A 30 9.74 -6.32 -8.52
C ALA A 30 11.10 -6.53 -7.84
N GLN A 31 12.20 -6.58 -8.63
CA GLN A 31 13.54 -6.76 -8.09
C GLN A 31 14.01 -5.51 -7.32
N ALA A 32 13.73 -4.31 -7.83
CA ALA A 32 14.06 -3.07 -7.15
C ALA A 32 13.30 -2.95 -5.82
N LEU A 33 12.00 -3.30 -5.80
CA LEU A 33 11.22 -3.32 -4.57
C LEU A 33 11.79 -4.34 -3.58
N ALA A 34 12.14 -5.55 -4.02
CA ALA A 34 12.73 -6.56 -3.16
C ALA A 34 14.08 -6.10 -2.58
N ALA A 35 14.93 -5.47 -3.39
CA ALA A 35 16.20 -4.91 -2.94
C ALA A 35 15.99 -3.84 -1.86
N TYR A 36 15.04 -2.94 -2.08
CA TYR A 36 14.68 -1.90 -1.11
C TYR A 36 14.21 -2.49 0.22
N LEU A 37 13.32 -3.47 0.17
CA LEU A 37 12.76 -4.12 1.37
C LEU A 37 13.79 -4.92 2.18
N LEU A 38 14.81 -5.46 1.52
CA LEU A 38 15.84 -6.26 2.16
C LEU A 38 17.02 -5.43 2.68
N ASN A 39 17.39 -4.36 1.98
CA ASN A 39 18.59 -3.57 2.26
C ASN A 39 18.29 -2.15 2.79
N GLY A 40 17.02 -1.73 2.77
CA GLY A 40 16.62 -0.36 3.13
C GLY A 40 17.05 0.71 2.12
N GLN A 41 17.65 0.32 0.99
CA GLN A 41 18.09 1.20 -0.09
C GLN A 41 17.90 0.53 -1.46
N PRO A 42 17.80 1.28 -2.57
CA PRO A 42 17.69 0.72 -3.91
C PRO A 42 19.03 0.12 -4.42
N ALA A 43 19.89 -0.34 -3.53
CA ALA A 43 21.02 -1.18 -3.88
C ALA A 43 20.53 -2.49 -4.50
N GLY A 44 21.33 -3.09 -5.39
CA GLY A 44 20.97 -4.35 -6.04
C GLY A 44 20.60 -5.46 -5.06
N LEU A 45 19.95 -6.50 -5.54
CA LEU A 45 19.62 -7.68 -4.74
C LEU A 45 20.89 -8.27 -4.10
N PRO A 46 20.82 -8.81 -2.88
CA PRO A 46 21.91 -9.57 -2.30
C PRO A 46 22.39 -10.66 -3.28
N GLU A 47 23.69 -10.84 -3.40
CA GLU A 47 24.35 -11.77 -4.36
C GLU A 47 23.73 -13.17 -4.33
N THR A 48 23.45 -13.69 -3.13
CA THR A 48 22.82 -15.00 -2.93
C THR A 48 21.42 -15.08 -3.51
N LEU A 49 20.65 -13.99 -3.47
CA LEU A 49 19.30 -13.94 -4.01
C LEU A 49 19.32 -13.75 -5.54
N ALA A 50 20.17 -12.87 -6.03
CA ALA A 50 20.39 -12.67 -7.47
C ALA A 50 20.84 -13.98 -8.14
N SER A 51 21.78 -14.69 -7.55
CA SER A 51 22.25 -16.01 -8.02
C SER A 51 21.15 -17.07 -8.01
N ALA A 52 20.28 -17.09 -7.00
CA ALA A 52 19.16 -18.01 -6.94
C ALA A 52 18.11 -17.74 -8.03
N LEU A 53 17.81 -16.46 -8.28
CA LEU A 53 16.90 -16.04 -9.36
C LEU A 53 17.44 -16.43 -10.75
N ASN A 54 18.72 -16.18 -11.00
CA ASN A 54 19.36 -16.52 -12.26
C ASN A 54 19.37 -18.05 -12.53
N ARG A 55 19.35 -18.87 -11.49
CA ARG A 55 19.25 -20.33 -11.59
C ARG A 55 17.81 -20.85 -11.60
N GLY A 56 16.80 -19.96 -11.58
CA GLY A 56 15.39 -20.35 -11.49
C GLY A 56 15.00 -21.04 -10.17
N MET A 57 15.78 -20.87 -9.12
CA MET A 57 15.53 -21.52 -7.83
C MET A 57 14.48 -20.73 -7.03
N ARG A 58 13.47 -21.45 -6.51
CA ARG A 58 12.51 -20.86 -5.58
C ARG A 58 13.16 -20.66 -4.22
N ARG A 59 13.11 -19.42 -3.71
CA ARG A 59 13.50 -19.09 -2.35
C ARG A 59 12.44 -18.27 -1.65
N VAL A 60 12.26 -18.54 -0.36
CA VAL A 60 11.46 -17.70 0.55
C VAL A 60 12.41 -16.93 1.43
N VAL A 61 12.29 -15.60 1.41
CA VAL A 61 13.11 -14.69 2.22
C VAL A 61 12.17 -13.86 3.08
N ARG A 62 12.44 -13.80 4.39
CA ARG A 62 11.69 -12.93 5.30
C ARG A 62 12.22 -11.52 5.19
N ILE A 63 11.32 -10.54 5.10
CA ILE A 63 11.64 -9.12 5.18
C ILE A 63 11.92 -8.79 6.65
N PRO A 64 13.12 -8.29 7.01
CA PRO A 64 13.47 -8.03 8.40
C PRO A 64 12.63 -6.91 9.01
N ASN A 65 12.35 -5.87 8.23
CA ASN A 65 11.54 -4.71 8.64
C ASN A 65 10.36 -4.54 7.66
N PRO A 66 9.23 -5.22 7.91
CA PRO A 66 8.07 -5.09 7.04
C PRO A 66 7.49 -3.68 7.11
N ILE A 67 7.04 -3.17 5.97
CA ILE A 67 6.36 -1.88 5.87
C ILE A 67 4.87 -2.09 5.58
N PRO A 68 3.98 -1.25 6.13
CA PRO A 68 2.56 -1.32 5.82
C PRO A 68 2.32 -0.97 4.34
N VAL A 69 1.42 -1.70 3.70
CA VAL A 69 1.01 -1.47 2.31
C VAL A 69 -0.49 -1.21 2.26
N HIS A 70 -0.88 -0.07 1.69
CA HIS A 70 -2.26 0.29 1.45
C HIS A 70 -2.56 0.23 -0.05
N LEU A 71 -3.52 -0.62 -0.44
CA LEU A 71 -4.03 -0.68 -1.80
C LEU A 71 -5.28 0.18 -1.89
N ILE A 72 -5.16 1.31 -2.57
CA ILE A 72 -6.24 2.27 -2.75
C ILE A 72 -6.52 2.47 -4.25
N TYR A 73 -7.77 2.79 -4.57
CA TYR A 73 -8.16 3.31 -5.87
C TYR A 73 -8.79 4.69 -5.67
N MET A 74 -8.19 5.70 -6.29
CA MET A 74 -8.64 7.08 -6.21
C MET A 74 -9.06 7.54 -7.61
N THR A 75 -10.26 8.10 -7.70
CA THR A 75 -10.78 8.67 -8.95
C THR A 75 -10.38 10.13 -9.14
N ALA A 76 -9.97 10.82 -8.05
CA ALA A 76 -9.45 12.18 -8.08
C ALA A 76 -8.33 12.33 -7.05
N TRP A 77 -7.24 12.98 -7.43
CA TRP A 77 -6.13 13.35 -6.52
C TRP A 77 -5.33 14.52 -7.07
N VAL A 78 -4.53 15.12 -6.22
CA VAL A 78 -3.54 16.13 -6.62
C VAL A 78 -2.18 15.47 -6.72
N ASP A 79 -1.49 15.62 -7.84
CA ASP A 79 -0.15 15.09 -8.05
C ASP A 79 0.93 15.98 -7.43
N HIS A 80 2.19 15.56 -7.55
CA HIS A 80 3.34 16.29 -7.00
C HIS A 80 3.59 17.67 -7.66
N ASP A 81 3.03 17.91 -8.85
CA ASP A 81 3.06 19.21 -9.53
C ASP A 81 1.86 20.10 -9.18
N ASN A 82 1.08 19.75 -8.16
CA ASN A 82 -0.17 20.42 -7.77
C ASN A 82 -1.25 20.43 -8.87
N ARG A 83 -1.24 19.44 -9.75
CA ARG A 83 -2.26 19.29 -10.79
C ARG A 83 -3.31 18.30 -10.34
N LEU A 84 -4.56 18.65 -10.59
CA LEU A 84 -5.68 17.76 -10.33
C LEU A 84 -5.72 16.65 -11.40
N GLN A 85 -5.72 15.42 -10.96
CA GLN A 85 -5.79 14.22 -11.79
C GLN A 85 -7.12 13.52 -11.59
N PHE A 86 -7.64 12.91 -12.67
CA PHE A 86 -8.88 12.15 -12.64
C PHE A 86 -8.71 10.77 -13.28
N ARG A 87 -9.48 9.80 -12.81
CA ARG A 87 -9.62 8.45 -13.38
C ARG A 87 -11.08 8.03 -13.40
N ASN A 88 -11.39 7.09 -14.26
CA ASN A 88 -12.73 6.51 -14.35
C ASN A 88 -13.10 5.77 -13.06
N ASP A 89 -14.32 5.94 -12.61
CA ASP A 89 -14.87 5.19 -11.47
C ASP A 89 -15.23 3.76 -11.89
N ILE A 90 -14.22 2.90 -12.07
CA ILE A 90 -14.40 1.51 -12.52
C ILE A 90 -15.09 0.62 -11.48
N TYR A 91 -15.15 1.04 -10.22
CA TYR A 91 -15.81 0.33 -9.11
C TYR A 91 -17.17 0.92 -8.74
N HIS A 92 -17.61 1.97 -9.44
CA HIS A 92 -18.90 2.66 -9.24
C HIS A 92 -19.14 3.13 -7.79
N ARG A 93 -18.08 3.63 -7.13
CA ARG A 93 -18.10 4.06 -5.74
C ARG A 93 -18.20 5.58 -5.54
N ASP A 94 -17.97 6.38 -6.57
CA ASP A 94 -17.96 7.84 -6.46
C ASP A 94 -19.32 8.40 -6.04
N ARG A 95 -20.42 7.77 -6.50
CA ARG A 95 -21.77 8.17 -6.09
C ARG A 95 -21.98 8.01 -4.59
N ASP A 96 -21.58 6.87 -4.04
CA ASP A 96 -21.77 6.55 -2.63
C ASP A 96 -20.84 7.42 -1.75
N LEU A 97 -19.61 7.63 -2.20
CA LEU A 97 -18.66 8.56 -1.57
C LEU A 97 -19.21 9.98 -1.55
N ASN A 98 -19.73 10.49 -2.68
CA ASN A 98 -20.30 11.84 -2.77
C ASN A 98 -21.55 11.98 -1.86
N THR A 99 -22.34 10.93 -1.71
CA THR A 99 -23.46 10.90 -0.78
C THR A 99 -22.97 10.98 0.66
N ALA A 100 -21.97 10.18 1.04
CA ALA A 100 -21.41 10.19 2.38
C ALA A 100 -20.76 11.55 2.73
N LEU A 101 -20.06 12.17 1.78
CA LEU A 101 -19.44 13.50 1.98
C LEU A 101 -20.48 14.62 2.20
N LYS A 102 -21.69 14.48 1.69
CA LYS A 102 -22.79 15.43 1.93
C LYS A 102 -23.50 15.22 3.26
N GLN A 103 -23.31 14.09 3.90
CA GLN A 103 -23.86 13.79 5.21
C GLN A 103 -22.96 14.44 6.29
N ARG A 104 -23.61 14.97 7.34
CA ARG A 104 -22.85 15.44 8.51
C ARG A 104 -22.07 14.25 9.08
N PRO A 105 -20.75 14.36 9.28
CA PRO A 105 -20.02 13.31 9.97
C PRO A 105 -20.64 13.07 11.35
N PRO A 106 -20.66 11.83 11.84
CA PRO A 106 -21.08 11.56 13.20
C PRO A 106 -20.23 12.37 14.18
N ASP A 107 -20.86 12.83 15.25
CA ASP A 107 -20.13 13.55 16.29
C ASP A 107 -18.95 12.68 16.77
N PRO A 108 -17.78 13.26 17.00
CA PRO A 108 -16.63 12.49 17.47
C PRO A 108 -17.01 11.79 18.81
N PRO A 109 -16.53 10.57 19.04
CA PRO A 109 -16.75 9.92 20.32
C PRO A 109 -16.29 10.84 21.45
N PRO A 110 -16.98 10.83 22.61
CA PRO A 110 -16.53 11.61 23.75
C PRO A 110 -15.07 11.29 24.06
N PRO A 111 -14.27 12.27 24.46
CA PRO A 111 -12.89 12.02 24.84
C PRO A 111 -12.88 10.90 25.88
N LEU A 112 -11.98 9.93 25.66
CA LEU A 112 -11.74 8.87 26.65
C LEU A 112 -11.49 9.56 27.98
N ALA A 113 -12.32 9.24 29.00
CA ALA A 113 -12.10 9.72 30.33
C ALA A 113 -10.67 9.37 30.73
N THR A 114 -9.84 10.38 30.92
CA THR A 114 -8.51 10.18 31.49
C THR A 114 -8.76 9.54 32.85
N MET A 115 -8.34 8.28 33.00
CA MET A 115 -8.29 7.68 34.32
C MET A 115 -7.34 8.56 35.16
N ASP A 116 -7.92 9.26 36.10
CA ASP A 116 -7.19 10.07 37.03
C ASP A 116 -6.31 9.10 37.87
N GLU A 117 -5.00 9.24 37.76
CA GLU A 117 -4.03 8.52 38.58
C GLU A 117 -4.02 9.00 40.05
N SER A 118 -5.17 9.36 40.60
CA SER A 118 -5.31 9.67 42.01
C SER A 118 -5.85 8.49 42.80
N GLY A 119 -5.26 7.33 42.63
CA GLY A 119 -5.36 6.20 43.53
C GLY A 119 -4.12 6.14 44.40
N ALA A 120 -3.86 7.21 45.14
CA ALA A 120 -2.80 7.20 46.13
C ALA A 120 -3.09 6.11 47.16
N ALA A 121 -2.12 5.24 47.29
CA ALA A 121 -1.97 4.40 48.45
C ALA A 121 -1.85 5.30 49.71
N ASP A 122 -2.82 5.17 50.58
CA ASP A 122 -2.61 5.37 52.01
C ASP A 122 -3.25 4.19 52.72
N GLU A 123 -2.49 3.69 53.64
CA GLU A 123 -2.81 2.80 54.75
C GLU A 123 -2.23 1.37 54.74
N PHE A 124 -1.35 1.26 55.65
CA PHE A 124 -0.77 0.23 56.54
C PHE A 124 0.45 -0.51 56.02
#